data_04aa04b5d931b561c897c764d62835e3
#
_entry.id   04aa04b5d931b561c897c764d62835e3
#
_cell.length_a   1.000
_cell.length_b   1.000
_cell.length_c   1.000
_cell.angle_alpha   90.00
_cell.angle_beta   90.00
_cell.angle_gamma   90.00
#
_symmetry.space_group_name_H-M   'P 1'
#
loop_
_entity.id
_entity.type
_entity.pdbx_description
1 polymer ?
#
loop_
_entity_poly.entity_id
_entity_poly.type
_entity_poly.pdbx_seq_one_letter_code
_entity_poly.pdbx_strand_id
1 'polypeptide(L)'
;RRGTAPLYWRRGARGTADASAPWSRFGLMGPRPVRHAEPVCHVSHYEADAFATWAGARLPTEFEWEHAVVASGSATEAAPRIGWQPSPPAGPSDGSVRQWCGDVWQWTASPYVAYPGFRPAPGAVGEYNGKFMSNQMVLRGGACITPDGHTRATYRNFFPPGSRWAFGGVRLAADA
;
A
#
# COMPACT_ATOMS: atom_id res chain seq x y z
N ARG A 1 14.74 16.16 7.03
CA ARG A 1 14.59 16.61 5.62
C ARG A 1 13.14 16.40 5.21
N ARG A 2 12.43 17.43 4.79
CA ARG A 2 11.10 17.25 4.17
C ARG A 2 11.27 16.51 2.86
N GLY A 3 10.71 15.29 2.73
CA GLY A 3 10.72 14.54 1.51
C GLY A 3 9.82 15.22 0.47
N THR A 4 10.33 15.41 -0.73
CA THR A 4 9.58 16.00 -1.86
C THR A 4 9.02 14.94 -2.81
N ALA A 5 9.26 13.66 -2.51
CA ALA A 5 8.85 12.53 -3.32
C ALA A 5 8.82 11.23 -2.48
N PRO A 6 8.16 10.17 -2.97
CA PRO A 6 8.22 8.83 -2.38
C PRO A 6 9.66 8.37 -2.15
N LEU A 7 9.85 7.48 -1.18
CA LEU A 7 11.17 6.90 -0.94
C LEU A 7 11.67 6.19 -2.21
N TYR A 8 12.97 6.29 -2.45
CA TYR A 8 13.66 5.74 -3.63
C TYR A 8 13.38 6.44 -4.98
N TRP A 9 12.59 7.52 -4.99
CA TRP A 9 12.48 8.36 -6.19
C TRP A 9 13.63 9.36 -6.26
N ARG A 10 14.13 9.61 -7.47
CA ARG A 10 15.23 10.55 -7.74
C ARG A 10 14.97 11.30 -9.04
N ARG A 11 15.42 12.54 -9.09
CA ARG A 11 15.51 13.30 -10.35
C ARG A 11 16.94 13.30 -10.85
N GLY A 12 17.13 13.13 -12.17
CA GLY A 12 18.43 13.19 -12.81
C GLY A 12 19.44 12.12 -12.38
N ALA A 13 20.68 12.30 -12.81
CA ALA A 13 21.79 11.46 -12.39
C ALA A 13 22.19 11.75 -10.92
N ARG A 14 22.86 10.81 -10.28
CA ARG A 14 23.31 10.94 -8.90
C ARG A 14 24.24 12.16 -8.76
N GLY A 15 23.84 13.15 -7.99
CA GLY A 15 24.63 14.35 -7.72
C GLY A 15 24.27 15.56 -8.57
N THR A 16 23.32 15.46 -9.52
CA THR A 16 22.82 16.62 -10.27
C THR A 16 21.56 17.18 -9.59
N ALA A 17 21.51 18.50 -9.42
CA ALA A 17 20.34 19.21 -8.90
C ALA A 17 19.39 19.68 -10.03
N ASP A 18 19.36 18.98 -11.16
CA ASP A 18 18.51 19.35 -12.28
C ASP A 18 17.04 19.08 -11.96
N ALA A 19 16.30 20.14 -11.65
CA ALA A 19 14.88 20.08 -11.33
C ALA A 19 14.00 19.76 -12.56
N SER A 20 14.50 19.86 -13.78
CA SER A 20 13.79 19.53 -15.03
C SER A 20 13.94 18.05 -15.42
N ALA A 21 14.90 17.33 -14.85
CA ALA A 21 15.14 15.95 -15.16
C ALA A 21 13.91 15.06 -14.82
N PRO A 22 13.63 14.04 -15.63
CA PRO A 22 12.54 13.10 -15.36
C PRO A 22 12.78 12.32 -14.07
N TRP A 23 11.68 11.97 -13.39
CA TRP A 23 11.75 11.13 -12.21
C TRP A 23 12.11 9.69 -12.57
N SER A 24 13.01 9.12 -11.79
CA SER A 24 13.29 7.70 -11.75
C SER A 24 13.04 7.15 -10.35
N ARG A 25 12.69 5.88 -10.25
CA ARG A 25 12.59 5.15 -8.98
C ARG A 25 13.58 4.00 -8.97
N PHE A 26 14.14 3.71 -7.81
CA PHE A 26 14.92 2.51 -7.58
C PHE A 26 13.99 1.41 -7.05
N GLY A 27 14.08 0.23 -7.61
CA GLY A 27 13.32 -0.96 -7.21
C GLY A 27 14.22 -2.20 -7.19
N LEU A 28 13.63 -3.37 -6.97
CA LEU A 28 14.36 -4.64 -6.88
C LEU A 28 15.10 -5.00 -8.19
N MET A 29 14.66 -4.46 -9.32
CA MET A 29 15.30 -4.64 -10.62
C MET A 29 16.21 -3.44 -11.02
N GLY A 30 16.61 -2.62 -10.05
CA GLY A 30 17.41 -1.43 -10.29
C GLY A 30 16.61 -0.16 -10.60
N PRO A 31 17.28 0.91 -11.08
CA PRO A 31 16.64 2.18 -11.38
C PRO A 31 15.81 2.10 -12.67
N ARG A 32 14.61 2.70 -12.64
CA ARG A 32 13.67 2.75 -13.78
C ARG A 32 12.99 4.12 -13.85
N PRO A 33 12.58 4.57 -15.04
CA PRO A 33 11.70 5.73 -15.17
C PRO A 33 10.40 5.52 -14.38
N VAL A 34 9.89 6.59 -13.77
CA VAL A 34 8.56 6.60 -13.16
C VAL A 34 7.53 6.56 -14.28
N ARG A 35 6.58 5.64 -14.19
CA ARG A 35 5.45 5.54 -15.11
C ARG A 35 4.19 6.02 -14.41
N HIS A 36 3.46 6.94 -15.02
CA HIS A 36 2.26 7.54 -14.43
C HIS A 36 1.12 6.54 -14.17
N ALA A 37 1.05 5.46 -14.93
CA ALA A 37 0.03 4.44 -14.77
C ALA A 37 0.37 3.37 -13.71
N GLU A 38 1.60 3.33 -13.18
CA GLU A 38 1.98 2.40 -12.13
C GLU A 38 1.50 2.90 -10.76
N PRO A 39 1.03 2.02 -9.86
CA PRO A 39 0.75 2.39 -8.48
C PRO A 39 1.98 3.02 -7.81
N VAL A 40 1.76 4.11 -7.09
CA VAL A 40 2.79 4.68 -6.23
C VAL A 40 3.11 3.70 -5.11
N CYS A 41 4.38 3.57 -4.76
CA CYS A 41 4.81 2.77 -3.62
C CYS A 41 5.92 3.47 -2.81
N HIS A 42 6.24 2.91 -1.65
CA HIS A 42 7.22 3.45 -0.71
C HIS A 42 6.81 4.82 -0.15
N VAL A 43 5.52 4.99 0.10
CA VAL A 43 4.95 6.12 0.84
C VAL A 43 4.57 5.69 2.26
N SER A 44 4.71 6.59 3.21
CA SER A 44 4.24 6.42 4.59
C SER A 44 2.72 6.60 4.67
N HIS A 45 2.11 6.19 5.78
CA HIS A 45 0.70 6.49 6.06
C HIS A 45 0.44 8.00 6.03
N TYR A 46 1.34 8.80 6.61
CA TYR A 46 1.21 10.26 6.61
C TYR A 46 1.19 10.87 5.20
N GLU A 47 2.03 10.36 4.30
CA GLU A 47 2.05 10.81 2.90
C GLU A 47 0.81 10.35 2.15
N ALA A 48 0.33 9.15 2.41
CA ALA A 48 -0.89 8.60 1.83
C ALA A 48 -2.13 9.40 2.26
N ASP A 49 -2.25 9.71 3.55
CA ASP A 49 -3.35 10.48 4.12
C ASP A 49 -3.32 11.94 3.65
N ALA A 50 -2.15 12.56 3.64
CA ALA A 50 -1.97 13.91 3.10
C ALA A 50 -2.36 14.01 1.62
N PHE A 51 -1.99 13.00 0.82
CA PHE A 51 -2.40 12.93 -0.59
C PHE A 51 -3.91 12.76 -0.73
N ALA A 52 -4.52 11.88 0.07
CA ALA A 52 -5.96 11.67 0.06
C ALA A 52 -6.72 12.96 0.38
N THR A 53 -6.30 13.68 1.43
CA THR A 53 -6.87 14.98 1.82
C THR A 53 -6.70 16.03 0.71
N TRP A 54 -5.51 16.12 0.12
CA TRP A 54 -5.27 17.05 -1.00
C TRP A 54 -6.17 16.74 -2.21
N ALA A 55 -6.45 15.47 -2.47
CA ALA A 55 -7.32 15.02 -3.57
C ALA A 55 -8.83 15.20 -3.26
N GLY A 56 -9.20 15.78 -2.12
CA GLY A 56 -10.60 15.90 -1.69
C GLY A 56 -11.25 14.56 -1.33
N ALA A 57 -10.44 13.59 -0.89
CA ALA A 57 -10.83 12.24 -0.55
C ALA A 57 -10.23 11.83 0.81
N ARG A 58 -10.36 10.58 1.18
CA ARG A 58 -9.76 9.99 2.38
C ARG A 58 -9.18 8.60 2.10
N LEU A 59 -8.45 8.06 3.04
CA LEU A 59 -8.12 6.64 3.03
C LEU A 59 -9.37 5.82 3.42
N PRO A 60 -9.56 4.61 2.86
CA PRO A 60 -10.60 3.71 3.34
C PRO A 60 -10.26 3.21 4.73
N THR A 61 -11.25 2.91 5.54
CA THR A 61 -11.07 2.06 6.71
C THR A 61 -10.76 0.63 6.25
N GLU A 62 -10.17 -0.19 7.11
CA GLU A 62 -9.90 -1.59 6.77
C GLU A 62 -11.19 -2.39 6.51
N PHE A 63 -12.30 -2.00 7.13
CA PHE A 63 -13.61 -2.63 6.94
C PHE A 63 -14.22 -2.28 5.60
N GLU A 64 -14.16 -1.02 5.18
CA GLU A 64 -14.59 -0.58 3.85
C GLU A 64 -13.78 -1.27 2.76
N TRP A 65 -12.46 -1.34 2.94
CA TRP A 65 -11.58 -2.04 2.01
C TRP A 65 -11.96 -3.52 1.86
N GLU A 66 -12.13 -4.22 3.00
CA GLU A 66 -12.50 -5.64 3.02
C GLU A 66 -13.87 -5.89 2.39
N HIS A 67 -14.86 -5.06 2.74
CA HIS A 67 -16.20 -5.16 2.15
C HIS A 67 -16.15 -4.96 0.63
N ALA A 68 -15.45 -3.93 0.16
CA ALA A 68 -15.38 -3.61 -1.25
C ALA A 68 -14.67 -4.69 -2.08
N VAL A 69 -13.58 -5.27 -1.58
CA VAL A 69 -12.87 -6.34 -2.30
C VAL A 69 -13.68 -7.64 -2.35
N VAL A 70 -14.42 -7.95 -1.29
CA VAL A 70 -15.33 -9.12 -1.28
C VAL A 70 -16.48 -8.90 -2.26
N ALA A 71 -17.11 -7.72 -2.24
CA ALA A 71 -18.21 -7.38 -3.13
C ALA A 71 -17.78 -7.34 -4.62
N SER A 72 -16.54 -7.00 -4.92
CA SER A 72 -16.00 -7.01 -6.29
C SER A 72 -15.68 -8.42 -6.83
N GLY A 73 -15.71 -9.46 -6.00
CA GLY A 73 -15.28 -10.81 -6.38
C GLY A 73 -13.77 -10.99 -6.52
N SER A 74 -12.97 -9.95 -6.27
CA SER A 74 -11.51 -9.93 -6.49
C SER A 74 -10.68 -10.28 -5.25
N ALA A 75 -11.28 -10.92 -4.26
CA ALA A 75 -10.68 -11.17 -2.95
C ALA A 75 -9.40 -12.02 -2.97
N THR A 76 -9.18 -12.78 -4.03
CA THR A 76 -8.02 -13.68 -4.23
C THR A 76 -7.26 -13.40 -5.52
N GLU A 77 -7.74 -12.47 -6.34
CA GLU A 77 -7.07 -12.14 -7.60
C GLU A 77 -5.82 -11.30 -7.33
N ALA A 78 -4.67 -11.92 -7.38
CA ALA A 78 -3.41 -11.19 -7.44
C ALA A 78 -3.15 -10.75 -8.89
N ALA A 79 -2.71 -9.50 -9.05
CA ALA A 79 -2.24 -9.04 -10.35
C ALA A 79 -1.08 -9.93 -10.85
N PRO A 80 -0.96 -10.14 -12.18
CA PRO A 80 0.17 -10.88 -12.74
C PRO A 80 1.49 -10.23 -12.30
N ARG A 81 2.36 -11.01 -11.69
CA ARG A 81 3.65 -10.51 -11.17
C ARG A 81 4.64 -10.37 -12.29
N ILE A 82 4.90 -9.16 -12.73
CA ILE A 82 5.91 -8.87 -13.74
C ILE A 82 7.12 -8.22 -13.05
N GLY A 83 8.16 -9.02 -12.83
CA GLY A 83 9.45 -8.48 -12.41
C GLY A 83 9.50 -7.90 -11.00
N TRP A 84 8.70 -8.42 -10.05
CA TRP A 84 8.77 -8.05 -8.62
C TRP A 84 8.56 -6.54 -8.38
N GLN A 85 7.65 -5.97 -9.15
CA GLN A 85 7.34 -4.55 -9.14
C GLN A 85 5.85 -4.31 -9.33
N PRO A 86 5.31 -3.21 -8.77
CA PRO A 86 3.97 -2.78 -9.12
C PRO A 86 3.86 -2.55 -10.62
N SER A 87 2.75 -2.93 -11.21
CA SER A 87 2.47 -2.81 -12.64
C SER A 87 1.22 -1.94 -12.91
N PRO A 88 1.13 -1.31 -14.09
CA PRO A 88 -0.10 -0.66 -14.51
C PRO A 88 -1.28 -1.65 -14.52
N PRO A 89 -2.51 -1.18 -14.32
CA PRO A 89 -3.69 -2.02 -14.48
C PRO A 89 -3.73 -2.62 -15.90
N ALA A 90 -4.07 -3.89 -16.00
CA ALA A 90 -4.21 -4.57 -17.29
C ALA A 90 -5.49 -4.12 -18.02
N GLY A 91 -5.41 -3.93 -19.33
CA GLY A 91 -6.55 -3.60 -20.19
C GLY A 91 -7.09 -2.17 -20.02
N PRO A 92 -8.09 -1.80 -20.83
CA PRO A 92 -8.74 -0.51 -20.76
C PRO A 92 -9.57 -0.37 -19.47
N SER A 93 -9.82 0.87 -19.04
CA SER A 93 -10.69 1.15 -17.90
C SER A 93 -12.16 0.92 -18.29
N ASP A 94 -12.82 0.08 -17.53
CA ASP A 94 -14.27 -0.18 -17.62
C ASP A 94 -15.05 0.53 -16.50
N GLY A 95 -14.39 1.42 -15.76
CA GLY A 95 -14.96 2.10 -14.60
C GLY A 95 -14.93 1.27 -13.31
N SER A 96 -14.55 0.00 -13.37
CA SER A 96 -14.43 -0.83 -12.17
C SER A 96 -13.17 -0.48 -11.35
N VAL A 97 -13.25 -0.73 -10.04
CA VAL A 97 -12.10 -0.63 -9.16
C VAL A 97 -11.26 -1.90 -9.29
N ARG A 98 -9.99 -1.74 -9.65
CA ARG A 98 -9.06 -2.83 -9.94
C ARG A 98 -7.86 -2.83 -9.01
N GLN A 99 -7.01 -3.87 -9.13
CA GLN A 99 -5.75 -4.01 -8.39
C GLN A 99 -5.97 -3.99 -6.87
N TRP A 100 -6.95 -4.75 -6.41
CA TRP A 100 -7.20 -4.91 -4.98
C TRP A 100 -6.04 -5.61 -4.29
N CYS A 101 -5.43 -6.59 -4.95
CA CYS A 101 -4.41 -7.44 -4.38
C CYS A 101 -3.17 -7.54 -5.28
N GLY A 102 -1.98 -7.65 -4.66
CA GLY A 102 -0.77 -8.12 -5.35
C GLY A 102 0.13 -7.05 -5.98
N ASP A 103 -0.22 -5.77 -5.98
CA ASP A 103 0.65 -4.70 -6.48
C ASP A 103 1.35 -3.93 -5.36
N VAL A 104 0.58 -3.29 -4.50
CA VAL A 104 1.07 -2.55 -3.34
C VAL A 104 0.20 -2.81 -2.13
N TRP A 105 0.80 -2.84 -0.95
CA TRP A 105 0.07 -2.74 0.31
C TRP A 105 -0.64 -1.40 0.36
N GLN A 106 -1.95 -1.40 0.61
CA GLN A 106 -2.77 -0.19 0.62
C GLN A 106 -2.97 0.26 2.06
N TRP A 107 -2.49 1.47 2.38
CA TRP A 107 -2.72 2.09 3.66
C TRP A 107 -4.21 2.32 3.90
N THR A 108 -4.67 2.04 5.10
CA THR A 108 -6.03 2.31 5.55
C THR A 108 -6.03 3.38 6.65
N ALA A 109 -7.18 4.01 6.89
CA ALA A 109 -7.37 4.93 8.00
C ALA A 109 -7.46 4.22 9.36
N SER A 110 -7.46 2.88 9.38
CA SER A 110 -7.65 2.09 10.61
C SER A 110 -6.36 1.89 11.38
N PRO A 111 -6.33 2.18 12.68
CA PRO A 111 -5.25 1.73 13.55
C PRO A 111 -5.31 0.21 13.70
N TYR A 112 -4.15 -0.41 13.93
CA TYR A 112 -4.08 -1.84 14.22
C TYR A 112 -4.49 -2.09 15.67
N VAL A 113 -5.75 -2.42 15.88
CA VAL A 113 -6.35 -2.72 17.19
C VAL A 113 -6.99 -4.10 17.18
N ALA A 114 -7.22 -4.63 18.37
CA ALA A 114 -7.96 -5.88 18.56
C ALA A 114 -9.40 -5.75 18.07
N TYR A 115 -9.91 -6.78 17.42
CA TYR A 115 -11.34 -6.88 17.14
C TYR A 115 -12.14 -7.19 18.41
N PRO A 116 -13.43 -6.82 18.47
CA PRO A 116 -14.29 -7.16 19.59
C PRO A 116 -14.24 -8.66 19.90
N GLY A 117 -14.07 -9.00 21.18
CA GLY A 117 -13.96 -10.40 21.62
C GLY A 117 -12.59 -11.04 21.45
N PHE A 118 -11.61 -10.35 20.91
CA PHE A 118 -10.24 -10.86 20.82
C PHE A 118 -9.67 -11.17 22.20
N ARG A 119 -9.09 -12.34 22.33
CA ARG A 119 -8.33 -12.76 23.53
C ARG A 119 -6.97 -13.27 23.05
N PRO A 120 -5.86 -12.73 23.56
CA PRO A 120 -4.54 -13.25 23.24
C PRO A 120 -4.45 -14.73 23.57
N ALA A 121 -3.89 -15.53 22.67
CA ALA A 121 -3.54 -16.90 22.98
C ALA A 121 -2.46 -16.94 24.08
N PRO A 122 -2.41 -17.97 24.94
CA PRO A 122 -1.33 -18.11 25.90
C PRO A 122 0.03 -18.31 25.18
N GLY A 123 1.09 -17.83 25.80
CA GLY A 123 2.47 -17.98 25.30
C GLY A 123 2.87 -17.00 24.20
N ALA A 124 3.97 -17.27 23.54
CA ALA A 124 4.64 -16.38 22.60
C ALA A 124 3.76 -15.93 21.42
N VAL A 125 2.85 -16.76 20.94
CA VAL A 125 1.93 -16.45 19.82
C VAL A 125 0.97 -15.31 20.20
N GLY A 126 0.44 -15.32 21.41
CA GLY A 126 -0.45 -14.26 21.90
C GLY A 126 0.29 -12.96 22.19
N GLU A 127 1.51 -13.08 22.70
CA GLU A 127 2.38 -11.93 22.95
C GLU A 127 2.72 -11.17 21.64
N TYR A 128 2.93 -11.89 20.54
CA TYR A 128 3.28 -11.29 19.26
C TYR A 128 2.25 -10.26 18.79
N ASN A 129 0.98 -10.58 18.76
CA ASN A 129 -0.05 -9.68 18.27
C ASN A 129 -0.33 -8.50 19.22
N GLY A 130 -0.48 -8.76 20.51
CA GLY A 130 -0.82 -7.73 21.50
C GLY A 130 0.26 -6.65 21.64
N LYS A 131 1.52 -7.06 21.64
CA LYS A 131 2.70 -6.22 21.76
C LYS A 131 2.85 -5.20 20.64
N PHE A 132 2.39 -5.52 19.42
CA PHE A 132 2.56 -4.69 18.24
C PHE A 132 1.36 -3.79 17.92
N MET A 133 0.31 -3.75 18.73
CA MET A 133 -0.87 -2.92 18.46
C MET A 133 -0.64 -1.43 18.65
N SER A 134 0.35 -1.03 19.46
CA SER A 134 0.63 0.38 19.69
C SER A 134 1.27 1.06 18.48
N ASN A 135 0.73 2.21 18.09
CA ASN A 135 1.28 3.05 17.01
C ASN A 135 1.50 2.33 15.68
N GLN A 136 0.55 1.47 15.29
CA GLN A 136 0.56 0.77 14.01
C GLN A 136 -0.70 1.12 13.23
N MET A 137 -0.57 1.23 11.91
CA MET A 137 -1.69 1.42 10.98
C MET A 137 -1.83 0.19 10.09
N VAL A 138 -3.08 -0.16 9.77
CA VAL A 138 -3.37 -1.35 8.96
C VAL A 138 -3.10 -1.09 7.48
N LEU A 139 -2.53 -2.10 6.83
CA LEU A 139 -2.41 -2.19 5.37
C LEU A 139 -3.13 -3.45 4.87
N ARG A 140 -3.68 -3.37 3.68
CA ARG A 140 -4.42 -4.44 3.01
C ARG A 140 -3.89 -4.71 1.61
N GLY A 141 -4.18 -5.88 1.04
CA GLY A 141 -4.04 -6.19 -0.37
C GLY A 141 -2.78 -6.94 -0.80
N GLY A 142 -1.73 -6.96 -0.01
CA GLY A 142 -0.47 -7.56 -0.45
C GLY A 142 0.30 -6.69 -1.44
N ALA A 143 1.55 -7.03 -1.70
CA ALA A 143 2.42 -6.33 -2.64
C ALA A 143 2.92 -7.30 -3.73
N CYS A 144 3.54 -6.75 -4.76
CA CYS A 144 4.13 -7.51 -5.87
C CYS A 144 5.18 -8.56 -5.46
N ILE A 145 5.68 -8.48 -4.24
CA ILE A 145 6.61 -9.44 -3.64
C ILE A 145 5.96 -10.39 -2.62
N THR A 146 4.66 -10.24 -2.36
CA THR A 146 3.95 -11.12 -1.43
C THR A 146 3.76 -12.50 -2.08
N PRO A 147 4.14 -13.62 -1.45
CA PRO A 147 4.01 -14.94 -2.04
C PRO A 147 2.58 -15.30 -2.47
N ASP A 148 2.43 -16.13 -3.50
CA ASP A 148 1.13 -16.61 -3.94
C ASP A 148 0.43 -17.39 -2.82
N GLY A 149 -0.89 -17.25 -2.76
CA GLY A 149 -1.71 -17.88 -1.72
C GLY A 149 -1.63 -17.21 -0.34
N HIS A 150 -0.74 -16.24 -0.14
CA HIS A 150 -0.66 -15.51 1.14
C HIS A 150 -1.72 -14.41 1.27
N THR A 151 -2.05 -13.76 0.14
CA THR A 151 -3.03 -12.66 0.12
C THR A 151 -4.46 -13.19 0.20
N ARG A 152 -5.26 -12.60 1.08
CA ARG A 152 -6.71 -12.81 1.21
C ARG A 152 -7.37 -11.53 1.69
N ALA A 153 -8.66 -11.37 1.46
CA ALA A 153 -9.41 -10.16 1.85
C ALA A 153 -9.25 -9.80 3.34
N THR A 154 -9.21 -10.80 4.21
CA THR A 154 -9.13 -10.62 5.67
C THR A 154 -7.72 -10.45 6.20
N TYR A 155 -6.68 -10.55 5.35
CA TYR A 155 -5.30 -10.41 5.82
C TYR A 155 -5.01 -8.97 6.25
N ARG A 156 -4.51 -8.82 7.46
CA ARG A 156 -4.09 -7.54 8.04
C ARG A 156 -2.56 -7.49 8.11
N ASN A 157 -1.96 -6.60 7.36
CA ASN A 157 -0.58 -6.18 7.60
C ASN A 157 -0.57 -4.89 8.40
N PHE A 158 0.50 -4.59 9.10
CA PHE A 158 0.59 -3.39 9.93
C PHE A 158 2.02 -2.90 10.06
N PHE A 159 2.19 -1.59 10.04
CA PHE A 159 3.47 -0.93 10.24
C PHE A 159 3.29 0.39 11.01
N PRO A 160 4.35 0.89 11.66
CA PRO A 160 4.37 2.27 12.15
C PRO A 160 4.02 3.26 11.02
N PRO A 161 3.22 4.31 11.30
CA PRO A 161 2.70 5.20 10.26
C PRO A 161 3.79 5.95 9.46
N GLY A 162 5.00 6.08 10.00
CA GLY A 162 6.16 6.65 9.29
C GLY A 162 6.91 5.69 8.36
N SER A 163 6.53 4.41 8.30
CA SER A 163 7.24 3.39 7.52
C SER A 163 7.06 3.61 6.02
N ARG A 164 8.18 3.62 5.26
CA ARG A 164 8.22 3.84 3.80
C ARG A 164 8.97 2.74 3.06
N TRP A 165 9.60 1.82 3.76
CA TRP A 165 10.46 0.76 3.18
C TRP A 165 9.66 -0.35 2.48
N ALA A 166 8.44 -0.62 2.93
CA ALA A 166 7.55 -1.58 2.28
C ALA A 166 6.98 -1.01 0.98
N PHE A 167 6.38 -1.85 0.16
CA PHE A 167 5.60 -1.44 -1.00
C PHE A 167 4.23 -0.90 -0.57
N GLY A 168 4.24 0.05 0.39
CA GLY A 168 3.03 0.74 0.85
C GLY A 168 2.61 1.81 -0.15
N GLY A 169 1.37 1.78 -0.58
CA GLY A 169 0.76 2.69 -1.54
C GLY A 169 -0.57 3.25 -1.05
N VAL A 170 -1.33 3.85 -1.95
CA VAL A 170 -2.55 4.60 -1.66
C VAL A 170 -3.73 4.03 -2.44
N ARG A 171 -4.86 3.90 -1.77
CA ARG A 171 -6.20 3.78 -2.36
C ARG A 171 -7.08 4.87 -1.75
N LEU A 172 -7.84 5.55 -2.59
CA LEU A 172 -8.75 6.60 -2.15
C LEU A 172 -10.16 6.03 -1.91
N ALA A 173 -10.85 6.63 -0.96
CA ALA A 173 -12.26 6.48 -0.70
C ALA A 173 -12.91 7.86 -0.60
N ALA A 174 -14.19 7.95 -0.89
CA ALA A 174 -15.01 9.14 -0.70
C ALA A 174 -16.24 8.76 0.11
N ASP A 175 -16.80 9.73 0.80
CA ASP A 175 -18.12 9.57 1.40
C ASP A 175 -19.18 9.67 0.32
N ALA A 176 -20.29 8.93 0.48
CA ALA A 176 -21.38 8.86 -0.46
C ALA A 176 -22.29 10.11 -0.36
#